data_47c93e8c4a50f2ae9f7d2e7c387d8d46
#
_entry.id   47c93e8c4a50f2ae9f7d2e7c387d8d46
#
_cell.length_a   1.000
_cell.length_b   1.000
_cell.length_c   1.000
_cell.angle_alpha   90.00
_cell.angle_beta   90.00
_cell.angle_gamma   90.00
#
_symmetry.space_group_name_H-M   'P 1'
#
loop_
_entity.id
_entity.type
_entity.pdbx_description
1 polymer ?
#
loop_
_entity_poly.entity_id
_entity_poly.type
_entity_poly.pdbx_seq_one_letter_code
_entity_poly.pdbx_strand_id
1 'polypeptide(L)'
;MDNSLHKEEKPCTFEDLAKLEAAMCKSKRELRIAGIFILVLSVILPFLPPKYSGNKAMLDIMSYSAAVAGIVTVFGVVFLWSVYFMLYGLYKDLKQKIKICVKTYVTSTGSGKYRGREFYYFSAAGLPYRIGRIPVSKDEFESIKKGDDIIVHYSKFGKRLLCHTIV
;
A
#
# COMPACT_ATOMS: atom_id res chain seq x y z
N MET A 1 -3.49 -28.96 -14.81
CA MET A 1 -4.58 -28.07 -15.27
C MET A 1 -4.04 -26.66 -15.26
N ASP A 2 -3.69 -26.19 -16.46
CA ASP A 2 -3.10 -24.85 -16.62
C ASP A 2 -4.24 -23.83 -16.54
N ASN A 3 -4.53 -23.36 -15.31
CA ASN A 3 -5.47 -22.27 -15.08
C ASN A 3 -4.78 -20.95 -15.39
N SER A 4 -4.48 -20.72 -16.66
CA SER A 4 -4.08 -19.39 -17.11
C SER A 4 -5.26 -18.44 -16.90
N LEU A 5 -5.24 -17.73 -15.76
CA LEU A 5 -6.21 -16.69 -15.45
C LEU A 5 -6.28 -15.71 -16.62
N HIS A 6 -7.44 -15.65 -17.26
CA HIS A 6 -7.66 -14.76 -18.39
C HIS A 6 -7.58 -13.31 -17.90
N LYS A 7 -6.49 -12.63 -18.26
CA LYS A 7 -6.24 -11.21 -17.92
C LYS A 7 -6.51 -10.37 -19.16
N GLU A 8 -7.45 -9.47 -19.05
CA GLU A 8 -7.83 -8.56 -20.12
C GLU A 8 -7.49 -7.13 -19.75
N GLU A 9 -6.86 -6.39 -20.64
CA GLU A 9 -6.60 -4.97 -20.44
C GLU A 9 -7.81 -4.15 -20.94
N LYS A 10 -8.33 -3.28 -20.07
CA LYS A 10 -9.45 -2.39 -20.39
C LYS A 10 -9.10 -0.93 -20.04
N PRO A 11 -9.70 0.05 -20.73
CA PRO A 11 -9.58 1.44 -20.31
C PRO A 11 -10.21 1.65 -18.93
N CYS A 12 -9.62 2.54 -18.13
CA CYS A 12 -10.21 2.98 -16.87
C CYS A 12 -11.48 3.79 -17.12
N THR A 13 -12.50 3.58 -16.31
CA THR A 13 -13.68 4.43 -16.27
C THR A 13 -13.38 5.72 -15.51
N PHE A 14 -14.30 6.69 -15.57
CA PHE A 14 -14.17 7.94 -14.80
C PHE A 14 -14.09 7.67 -13.29
N GLU A 15 -14.88 6.73 -12.78
CA GLU A 15 -14.85 6.33 -11.38
C GLU A 15 -13.52 5.68 -10.97
N ASP A 16 -12.94 4.84 -11.84
CA ASP A 16 -11.63 4.24 -11.62
C ASP A 16 -10.54 5.31 -11.50
N LEU A 17 -10.58 6.33 -12.39
CA LEU A 17 -9.64 7.45 -12.34
C LEU A 17 -9.81 8.28 -11.07
N ALA A 18 -11.03 8.58 -10.66
CA ALA A 18 -11.30 9.30 -9.41
C ALA A 18 -10.74 8.54 -8.19
N LYS A 19 -10.88 7.20 -8.14
CA LYS A 19 -10.28 6.37 -7.10
C LYS A 19 -8.75 6.41 -7.12
N LEU A 20 -8.13 6.39 -8.29
CA LEU A 20 -6.66 6.50 -8.43
C LEU A 20 -6.14 7.88 -8.02
N GLU A 21 -6.85 8.95 -8.38
CA GLU A 21 -6.51 10.31 -7.95
C GLU A 21 -6.64 10.49 -6.44
N ALA A 22 -7.72 10.01 -5.84
CA ALA A 22 -7.90 10.01 -4.40
C ALA A 22 -6.78 9.22 -3.68
N ALA A 23 -6.39 8.07 -4.23
CA ALA A 23 -5.29 7.28 -3.73
C ALA A 23 -3.94 8.01 -3.85
N MET A 24 -3.71 8.75 -4.93
CA MET A 24 -2.53 9.59 -5.13
C MET A 24 -2.47 10.73 -4.10
N CYS A 25 -3.58 11.44 -3.90
CA CYS A 25 -3.69 12.50 -2.90
C CYS A 25 -3.43 11.98 -1.48
N LYS A 26 -4.03 10.84 -1.14
CA LYS A 26 -3.81 10.17 0.15
C LYS A 26 -2.35 9.81 0.35
N SER A 27 -1.72 9.15 -0.63
CA SER A 27 -0.31 8.76 -0.57
C SER A 27 0.62 9.98 -0.44
N LYS A 28 0.38 11.06 -1.17
CA LYS A 28 1.14 12.32 -1.03
C LYS A 28 1.02 12.92 0.36
N ARG A 29 -0.17 12.88 0.97
CA ARG A 29 -0.38 13.37 2.34
C ARG A 29 0.37 12.53 3.36
N GLU A 30 0.28 11.20 3.26
CA GLU A 30 0.98 10.27 4.15
C GLU A 30 2.50 10.43 4.05
N LEU A 31 3.04 10.59 2.83
CA LEU A 31 4.47 10.84 2.61
C LEU A 31 4.92 12.18 3.18
N ARG A 32 4.09 13.24 3.09
CA ARG A 32 4.41 14.54 3.70
C ARG A 32 4.52 14.41 5.22
N ILE A 33 3.56 13.72 5.87
CA ILE A 33 3.58 13.48 7.32
C ILE A 33 4.82 12.65 7.70
N ALA A 34 5.14 11.60 6.97
CA ALA A 34 6.32 10.78 7.21
C ALA A 34 7.63 11.59 7.06
N GLY A 35 7.71 12.47 6.06
CA GLY A 35 8.86 13.36 5.89
C GLY A 35 9.07 14.32 7.06
N ILE A 36 8.00 14.95 7.54
CA ILE A 36 8.06 15.82 8.75
C ILE A 36 8.52 14.99 9.95
N PHE A 37 7.98 13.79 10.14
CA PHE A 37 8.35 12.94 11.26
C PHE A 37 9.83 12.52 11.21
N ILE A 38 10.37 12.22 10.03
CA ILE A 38 11.80 11.93 9.85
C ILE A 38 12.66 13.14 10.24
N LEU A 39 12.27 14.34 9.82
CA LEU A 39 13.01 15.56 10.19
C LEU A 39 13.03 15.79 11.70
N VAL A 40 11.88 15.64 12.36
CA VAL A 40 11.78 15.78 13.83
C VAL A 40 12.63 14.73 14.53
N LEU A 41 12.57 13.48 14.10
CA LEU A 41 13.38 12.40 14.65
C LEU A 41 14.88 12.67 14.46
N SER A 42 15.30 13.21 13.32
CA SER A 42 16.71 13.47 13.04
C SER A 42 17.32 14.48 14.03
N VAL A 43 16.50 15.40 14.55
CA VAL A 43 16.91 16.37 15.57
C VAL A 43 17.00 15.72 16.96
N ILE A 44 16.11 14.79 17.28
CA ILE A 44 15.98 14.19 18.62
C ILE A 44 16.92 12.99 18.81
N LEU A 45 17.10 12.15 17.78
CA LEU A 45 17.86 10.89 17.86
C LEU A 45 19.28 11.04 18.44
N PRO A 46 20.07 12.09 18.12
CA PRO A 46 21.41 12.25 18.69
C PRO A 46 21.46 12.35 20.22
N PHE A 47 20.35 12.77 20.85
CA PHE A 47 20.25 12.94 22.32
C PHE A 47 19.82 11.64 23.04
N LEU A 48 19.43 10.60 22.30
CA LEU A 48 19.01 9.36 22.93
C LEU A 48 20.20 8.64 23.59
N PRO A 49 20.02 8.12 24.82
CA PRO A 49 21.05 7.34 25.48
C PRO A 49 21.32 6.04 24.71
N PRO A 50 22.54 5.50 24.79
CA PRO A 50 22.87 4.23 24.16
C PRO A 50 22.02 3.10 24.77
N LYS A 51 21.53 2.21 23.90
CA LYS A 51 20.64 1.11 24.30
C LYS A 51 21.33 0.06 25.18
N TYR A 52 22.65 -0.05 25.06
CA TYR A 52 23.44 -1.04 25.81
C TYR A 52 24.49 -0.35 26.69
N SER A 53 24.65 -0.82 27.91
CA SER A 53 25.72 -0.39 28.82
C SER A 53 27.09 -0.68 28.18
N GLY A 54 27.94 0.33 28.13
CA GLY A 54 29.24 0.26 27.46
C GLY A 54 29.34 0.87 26.08
N ASN A 55 28.24 1.18 25.42
CA ASN A 55 28.26 1.96 24.18
C ASN A 55 28.34 3.46 24.48
N LYS A 56 29.16 4.18 23.71
CA LYS A 56 29.23 5.64 23.79
C LYS A 56 27.97 6.25 23.17
N ALA A 57 27.48 7.33 23.75
CA ALA A 57 26.41 8.11 23.12
C ALA A 57 26.90 8.68 21.79
N MET A 58 25.99 8.95 20.85
CA MET A 58 26.36 9.46 19.53
C MET A 58 27.12 10.78 19.63
N LEU A 59 26.73 11.65 20.56
CA LEU A 59 27.38 12.96 20.80
C LEU A 59 28.77 12.86 21.44
N ASP A 60 29.13 11.70 22.01
CA ASP A 60 30.49 11.44 22.52
C ASP A 60 31.46 11.05 21.40
N ILE A 61 30.94 10.65 20.24
CA ILE A 61 31.71 10.17 19.11
C ILE A 61 31.90 11.26 18.04
N MET A 62 30.84 12.06 17.83
CA MET A 62 30.82 13.08 16.76
C MET A 62 30.05 14.33 17.19
N SER A 63 30.30 15.45 16.49
CA SER A 63 29.57 16.69 16.74
C SER A 63 28.07 16.51 16.40
N TYR A 64 27.23 17.29 17.10
CA TYR A 64 25.77 17.26 16.88
C TYR A 64 25.40 17.50 15.41
N SER A 65 26.02 18.48 14.75
CA SER A 65 25.77 18.76 13.34
C SER A 65 26.11 17.59 12.41
N ALA A 66 27.21 16.90 12.67
CA ALA A 66 27.60 15.73 11.90
C ALA A 66 26.64 14.56 12.14
N ALA A 67 26.18 14.34 13.38
CA ALA A 67 25.20 13.33 13.72
C ALA A 67 23.85 13.57 13.01
N VAL A 68 23.33 14.80 13.08
CA VAL A 68 22.09 15.20 12.40
C VAL A 68 22.23 15.03 10.88
N ALA A 69 23.32 15.52 10.28
CA ALA A 69 23.55 15.39 8.85
C ALA A 69 23.60 13.92 8.39
N GLY A 70 24.28 13.06 9.14
CA GLY A 70 24.34 11.61 8.86
C GLY A 70 22.95 10.96 8.91
N ILE A 71 22.17 11.26 9.96
CA ILE A 71 20.82 10.72 10.12
C ILE A 71 19.90 11.20 8.98
N VAL A 72 19.90 12.51 8.67
CA VAL A 72 19.09 13.08 7.57
C VAL A 72 19.46 12.46 6.24
N THR A 73 20.76 12.24 5.99
CA THR A 73 21.20 11.60 4.73
C THR A 73 20.68 10.18 4.60
N VAL A 74 20.86 9.33 5.63
CA VAL A 74 20.43 7.93 5.59
C VAL A 74 18.91 7.83 5.47
N PHE A 75 18.17 8.50 6.35
CA PHE A 75 16.70 8.47 6.30
C PHE A 75 16.15 9.16 5.06
N GLY A 76 16.81 10.22 4.57
CA GLY A 76 16.44 10.90 3.33
C GLY A 76 16.53 9.99 2.11
N VAL A 77 17.60 9.22 1.97
CA VAL A 77 17.75 8.25 0.87
C VAL A 77 16.66 7.17 0.94
N VAL A 78 16.42 6.58 2.12
CA VAL A 78 15.37 5.58 2.31
C VAL A 78 13.98 6.17 2.04
N PHE A 79 13.75 7.40 2.45
CA PHE A 79 12.50 8.11 2.20
C PHE A 79 12.27 8.36 0.70
N LEU A 80 13.26 8.90 -0.02
CA LEU A 80 13.17 9.14 -1.47
C LEU A 80 12.91 7.84 -2.24
N TRP A 81 13.57 6.76 -1.85
CA TRP A 81 13.33 5.42 -2.40
C TRP A 81 11.88 4.97 -2.18
N SER A 82 11.36 5.14 -0.97
CA SER A 82 9.97 4.81 -0.62
C SER A 82 8.96 5.66 -1.41
N VAL A 83 9.22 6.97 -1.56
CA VAL A 83 8.41 7.89 -2.38
C VAL A 83 8.33 7.40 -3.83
N TYR A 84 9.48 7.06 -4.41
CA TYR A 84 9.55 6.55 -5.77
C TYR A 84 8.69 5.30 -5.94
N PHE A 85 8.87 4.28 -5.08
CA PHE A 85 8.09 3.04 -5.19
C PHE A 85 6.60 3.20 -4.93
N MET A 86 6.20 4.10 -4.04
CA MET A 86 4.78 4.32 -3.74
C MET A 86 4.06 5.10 -4.85
N LEU A 87 4.70 6.12 -5.40
CA LEU A 87 4.05 7.04 -6.35
C LEU A 87 4.23 6.64 -7.81
N TYR A 88 5.32 5.96 -8.17
CA TYR A 88 5.63 5.63 -9.56
C TYR A 88 4.54 4.79 -10.24
N GLY A 89 4.07 3.73 -9.55
CA GLY A 89 3.00 2.88 -10.08
C GLY A 89 1.69 3.66 -10.29
N LEU A 90 1.31 4.48 -9.30
CA LEU A 90 0.11 5.32 -9.40
C LEU A 90 0.21 6.37 -10.50
N TYR A 91 1.37 7.02 -10.65
CA TYR A 91 1.59 7.99 -11.72
C TYR A 91 1.46 7.34 -13.11
N LYS A 92 2.04 6.13 -13.29
CA LYS A 92 1.88 5.37 -14.54
C LYS A 92 0.43 4.98 -14.80
N ASP A 93 -0.31 4.53 -13.77
CA ASP A 93 -1.73 4.17 -13.90
C ASP A 93 -2.57 5.36 -14.35
N LEU A 94 -2.37 6.53 -13.73
CA LEU A 94 -3.06 7.78 -14.11
C LEU A 94 -2.70 8.26 -15.53
N LYS A 95 -1.43 8.05 -15.95
CA LYS A 95 -0.99 8.45 -17.30
C LYS A 95 -1.52 7.52 -18.38
N GLN A 96 -1.47 6.20 -18.15
CA GLN A 96 -1.87 5.21 -19.16
C GLN A 96 -3.38 4.93 -19.16
N LYS A 97 -4.06 5.14 -18.03
CA LYS A 97 -5.51 4.94 -17.87
C LYS A 97 -5.96 3.52 -18.25
N ILE A 98 -5.15 2.50 -17.94
CA ILE A 98 -5.40 1.09 -18.24
C ILE A 98 -5.60 0.33 -16.93
N LYS A 99 -6.68 -0.46 -16.87
CA LYS A 99 -6.95 -1.43 -15.80
C LYS A 99 -6.85 -2.86 -16.32
N ILE A 100 -6.56 -3.78 -15.42
CA ILE A 100 -6.57 -5.22 -15.69
C ILE A 100 -7.85 -5.79 -15.10
N CYS A 101 -8.59 -6.52 -15.94
CA CYS A 101 -9.76 -7.27 -15.58
C CYS A 101 -9.36 -8.75 -15.50
N VAL A 102 -9.62 -9.40 -14.37
CA VAL A 102 -9.31 -10.83 -14.17
C VAL A 102 -10.56 -11.55 -13.71
N LYS A 103 -10.96 -12.57 -14.47
CA LYS A 103 -11.97 -13.52 -14.03
C LYS A 103 -11.29 -14.57 -13.15
N THR A 104 -11.77 -14.75 -11.94
CA THR A 104 -11.19 -15.64 -10.93
C THR A 104 -12.28 -16.15 -9.99
N TYR A 105 -11.90 -16.92 -8.97
CA TYR A 105 -12.83 -17.46 -7.98
C TYR A 105 -12.39 -17.14 -6.55
N VAL A 106 -13.35 -17.12 -5.64
CA VAL A 106 -13.12 -16.89 -4.22
C VAL A 106 -12.42 -18.10 -3.60
N THR A 107 -11.27 -17.86 -2.98
CA THR A 107 -10.48 -18.91 -2.29
C THR A 107 -10.83 -19.02 -0.81
N SER A 108 -11.10 -17.90 -0.17
CA SER A 108 -11.47 -17.83 1.25
C SER A 108 -12.24 -16.57 1.54
N THR A 109 -13.11 -16.64 2.54
CA THR A 109 -13.79 -15.49 3.14
C THR A 109 -13.34 -15.36 4.59
N GLY A 110 -13.36 -14.17 5.15
CA GLY A 110 -12.97 -13.94 6.53
C GLY A 110 -13.51 -12.61 7.07
N SER A 111 -13.61 -12.55 8.38
CA SER A 111 -13.97 -11.34 9.10
C SER A 111 -12.97 -11.06 10.20
N GLY A 112 -12.93 -9.83 10.68
CA GLY A 112 -12.07 -9.43 11.77
C GLY A 112 -12.66 -8.23 12.51
N LYS A 113 -12.07 -7.90 13.66
CA LYS A 113 -12.48 -6.75 14.45
C LYS A 113 -11.26 -5.87 14.74
N TYR A 114 -11.35 -4.60 14.41
CA TYR A 114 -10.30 -3.62 14.66
C TYR A 114 -10.89 -2.33 15.25
N ARG A 115 -10.42 -1.93 16.43
CA ARG A 115 -10.92 -0.74 17.16
C ARG A 115 -12.46 -0.72 17.33
N GLY A 116 -13.05 -1.90 17.60
CA GLY A 116 -14.50 -2.02 17.80
C GLY A 116 -15.33 -2.08 16.51
N ARG A 117 -14.71 -1.89 15.33
CA ARG A 117 -15.39 -2.01 14.03
C ARG A 117 -15.12 -3.38 13.42
N GLU A 118 -16.16 -4.03 12.94
CA GLU A 118 -16.08 -5.27 12.19
C GLU A 118 -15.71 -4.95 10.73
N PHE A 119 -14.88 -5.78 10.14
CA PHE A 119 -14.54 -5.71 8.72
C PHE A 119 -14.61 -7.11 8.12
N TYR A 120 -15.07 -7.14 6.89
CA TYR A 120 -15.30 -8.37 6.14
C TYR A 120 -14.44 -8.32 4.87
N TYR A 121 -13.93 -9.47 4.46
CA TYR A 121 -13.11 -9.58 3.25
C TYR A 121 -13.20 -10.97 2.66
N PHE A 122 -12.87 -11.07 1.37
CA PHE A 122 -12.56 -12.33 0.74
C PHE A 122 -11.20 -12.27 0.04
N SER A 123 -10.62 -13.43 -0.25
CA SER A 123 -9.43 -13.58 -1.06
C SER A 123 -9.78 -14.34 -2.32
N ALA A 124 -9.09 -14.03 -3.42
CA ALA A 124 -9.32 -14.67 -4.70
C ALA A 124 -8.03 -15.21 -5.30
N ALA A 125 -8.14 -16.22 -6.15
CA ALA A 125 -6.99 -16.89 -6.75
C ALA A 125 -6.22 -15.98 -7.73
N GLY A 126 -4.89 -16.11 -7.77
CA GLY A 126 -4.03 -15.50 -8.79
C GLY A 126 -3.98 -13.98 -8.85
N LEU A 127 -4.50 -13.30 -7.84
CA LEU A 127 -4.39 -11.85 -7.71
C LEU A 127 -2.98 -11.43 -7.25
N PRO A 128 -2.52 -10.21 -7.61
CA PRO A 128 -1.28 -9.68 -7.08
C PRO A 128 -1.30 -9.63 -5.55
N TYR A 129 -0.16 -9.89 -4.90
CA TYR A 129 -0.02 -9.88 -3.43
C TYR A 129 -0.60 -8.63 -2.74
N ARG A 130 -0.52 -7.47 -3.40
CA ARG A 130 -1.09 -6.21 -2.89
C ARG A 130 -2.61 -6.20 -2.80
N ILE A 131 -3.30 -7.12 -3.49
CA ILE A 131 -4.77 -7.25 -3.52
C ILE A 131 -5.21 -8.51 -2.75
N GLY A 132 -4.38 -9.02 -1.86
CA GLY A 132 -4.61 -10.29 -1.19
C GLY A 132 -5.93 -10.41 -0.41
N ARG A 133 -6.50 -9.29 0.04
CA ARG A 133 -7.79 -9.24 0.73
C ARG A 133 -8.64 -8.13 0.13
N ILE A 134 -9.80 -8.49 -0.38
CA ILE A 134 -10.78 -7.58 -0.97
C ILE A 134 -11.82 -7.25 0.09
N PRO A 135 -11.90 -5.99 0.58
CA PRO A 135 -12.90 -5.61 1.56
C PRO A 135 -14.29 -5.58 0.92
N VAL A 136 -15.29 -6.02 1.68
CA VAL A 136 -16.69 -6.07 1.26
C VAL A 136 -17.60 -5.59 2.39
N SER A 137 -18.82 -5.23 2.05
CA SER A 137 -19.87 -4.97 3.01
C SER A 137 -20.31 -6.26 3.72
N LYS A 138 -21.04 -6.14 4.83
CA LYS A 138 -21.58 -7.31 5.54
C LYS A 138 -22.53 -8.10 4.65
N ASP A 139 -23.40 -7.40 3.92
CA ASP A 139 -24.42 -8.03 3.06
C ASP A 139 -23.76 -8.79 1.91
N GLU A 140 -22.73 -8.22 1.27
CA GLU A 140 -21.93 -8.92 0.26
C GLU A 140 -21.21 -10.13 0.85
N PHE A 141 -20.64 -10.01 2.05
CA PHE A 141 -19.95 -11.10 2.73
C PHE A 141 -20.86 -12.30 2.99
N GLU A 142 -22.11 -12.06 3.40
CA GLU A 142 -23.11 -13.11 3.65
C GLU A 142 -23.54 -13.82 2.36
N SER A 143 -23.45 -13.15 1.22
CA SER A 143 -23.80 -13.69 -0.10
C SER A 143 -22.65 -14.45 -0.76
N ILE A 144 -21.38 -14.10 -0.46
CA ILE A 144 -20.19 -14.68 -1.11
C ILE A 144 -19.80 -16.01 -0.46
N LYS A 145 -19.60 -17.03 -1.30
CA LYS A 145 -19.11 -18.34 -0.87
C LYS A 145 -17.77 -18.67 -1.51
N LYS A 146 -17.02 -19.56 -0.86
CA LYS A 146 -15.82 -20.13 -1.45
C LYS A 146 -16.15 -20.88 -2.73
N GLY A 147 -15.46 -20.56 -3.81
CA GLY A 147 -15.68 -21.16 -5.13
C GLY A 147 -16.49 -20.25 -6.07
N ASP A 148 -17.13 -19.21 -5.58
CA ASP A 148 -17.90 -18.29 -6.43
C ASP A 148 -17.00 -17.59 -7.45
N ASP A 149 -17.48 -17.48 -8.68
CA ASP A 149 -16.81 -16.76 -9.75
C ASP A 149 -16.94 -15.27 -9.55
N ILE A 150 -15.83 -14.57 -9.69
CA ILE A 150 -15.75 -13.12 -9.55
C ILE A 150 -14.90 -12.49 -10.63
N ILE A 151 -15.19 -11.25 -10.96
CA ILE A 151 -14.39 -10.41 -11.83
C ILE A 151 -13.76 -9.32 -10.97
N VAL A 152 -12.42 -9.27 -10.95
CA VAL A 152 -11.67 -8.27 -10.20
C VAL A 152 -10.98 -7.31 -11.16
N HIS A 153 -11.18 -6.03 -10.93
CA HIS A 153 -10.55 -4.95 -11.67
C HIS A 153 -9.48 -4.28 -10.82
N TYR A 154 -8.27 -4.17 -11.34
CA TYR A 154 -7.19 -3.48 -10.64
C TYR A 154 -6.29 -2.71 -11.59
N SER A 155 -5.59 -1.71 -11.07
CA SER A 155 -4.67 -0.88 -11.85
C SER A 155 -3.44 -1.65 -12.31
N LYS A 156 -2.97 -1.38 -13.51
CA LYS A 156 -1.93 -2.17 -14.19
C LYS A 156 -0.58 -2.12 -13.48
N PHE A 157 -0.14 -0.96 -13.02
CA PHE A 157 1.19 -0.75 -12.44
C PHE A 157 1.17 -0.70 -10.90
N GLY A 158 0.29 0.09 -10.30
CA GLY A 158 0.16 0.22 -8.85
C GLY A 158 -0.45 -1.00 -8.17
N LYS A 159 -1.09 -1.89 -8.95
CA LYS A 159 -1.79 -3.09 -8.45
C LYS A 159 -2.79 -2.75 -7.35
N ARG A 160 -3.56 -1.68 -7.55
CA ARG A 160 -4.62 -1.26 -6.63
C ARG A 160 -5.97 -1.77 -7.09
N LEU A 161 -6.74 -2.29 -6.16
CA LEU A 161 -8.13 -2.69 -6.39
C LEU A 161 -8.94 -1.45 -6.82
N LEU A 162 -9.70 -1.58 -7.89
CA LEU A 162 -10.61 -0.57 -8.40
C LEU A 162 -12.06 -0.94 -8.10
N CYS A 163 -12.47 -2.12 -8.53
CA CYS A 163 -13.77 -2.71 -8.20
C CYS A 163 -13.72 -4.23 -8.35
N HIS A 164 -14.78 -4.87 -7.88
CA HIS A 164 -15.06 -6.29 -8.12
C HIS A 164 -16.53 -6.45 -8.45
N THR A 165 -16.85 -7.55 -9.12
CA THR A 165 -18.23 -7.92 -9.47
C THR A 165 -18.36 -9.44 -9.27
N ILE A 166 -19.39 -9.85 -8.54
CA ILE A 166 -19.78 -11.24 -8.38
C ILE A 166 -20.54 -11.65 -9.66
N VAL A 167 -20.24 -12.81 -10.21
CA VAL A 167 -20.83 -13.30 -11.47
C VAL A 167 -21.97 -14.26 -11.17
#